data_2b2fec9f729f237e347619a1f3f71544
#
_entry.id   2b2fec9f729f237e347619a1f3f71544
#
_cell.length_a   1.000
_cell.length_b   1.000
_cell.length_c   1.000
_cell.angle_alpha   90.00
_cell.angle_beta   90.00
_cell.angle_gamma   90.00
#
_symmetry.space_group_name_H-M   'P 1'
#
loop_
_entity.id
_entity.type
_entity.pdbx_description
1 polymer ?
#
loop_
_entity_poly.entity_id
_entity_poly.type
_entity_poly.pdbx_seq_one_letter_code
_entity_poly.pdbx_strand_id
1 'polypeptide(L)'
;GLELLKTTKNEGLHALMQCTGVDTANLNTYHIGFVIGPCINAGGRLDTAKRALELLNASNRREAVTLAADLKELNDSRKEMTEEGVEEAVRQIESSSWKDDQVLVVYLPECHESIAGIIAGRIKERYYRPTFVLTKGETGVKGSGRSIEAYDMFAEMSRCRELFTKFGGHKPVSYT
;
A
#
# COMPACT_ATOMS: atom_id res chain seq x y z
N GLY A 1 8.60 -21.88 8.18
CA GLY A 1 7.89 -20.63 8.37
C GLY A 1 6.45 -20.85 8.81
N LEU A 2 5.54 -21.28 7.94
CA LEU A 2 4.09 -21.42 8.22
C LEU A 2 3.81 -22.36 9.41
N GLU A 3 4.44 -23.53 9.47
CA GLU A 3 4.23 -24.47 10.59
C GLU A 3 4.68 -23.91 11.94
N LEU A 4 5.76 -23.14 11.95
CA LEU A 4 6.19 -22.43 13.16
C LEU A 4 5.22 -21.32 13.56
N LEU A 5 4.60 -20.66 12.60
CA LEU A 5 3.64 -19.60 12.88
C LEU A 5 2.33 -20.15 13.48
N LYS A 6 1.90 -21.35 13.07
CA LYS A 6 0.74 -22.05 13.68
C LYS A 6 0.94 -22.35 15.16
N THR A 7 2.19 -22.56 15.57
CA THR A 7 2.56 -22.93 16.95
C THR A 7 3.38 -21.86 17.66
N THR A 8 3.38 -20.63 17.11
CA THR A 8 4.17 -19.54 17.69
C THR A 8 3.74 -19.23 19.13
N LYS A 9 4.71 -18.91 19.97
CA LYS A 9 4.49 -18.43 21.35
C LYS A 9 4.53 -16.89 21.41
N ASN A 10 4.65 -16.23 20.27
CA ASN A 10 4.69 -14.76 20.22
C ASN A 10 3.30 -14.19 20.46
N GLU A 11 3.12 -13.50 21.59
CA GLU A 11 1.84 -12.93 22.02
C GLU A 11 1.30 -11.92 21.00
N GLY A 12 2.17 -11.13 20.37
CA GLY A 12 1.77 -10.15 19.37
C GLY A 12 1.19 -10.79 18.11
N LEU A 13 1.84 -11.83 17.58
CA LEU A 13 1.34 -12.57 16.42
C LEU A 13 0.02 -13.30 16.74
N HIS A 14 -0.11 -13.88 17.94
CA HIS A 14 -1.35 -14.48 18.39
C HIS A 14 -2.49 -13.47 18.47
N ALA A 15 -2.23 -12.31 19.09
CA ALA A 15 -3.22 -11.26 19.22
C ALA A 15 -3.65 -10.74 17.83
N LEU A 16 -2.69 -10.55 16.92
CA LEU A 16 -2.96 -10.07 15.55
C LEU A 16 -3.81 -11.09 14.75
N MET A 17 -3.47 -12.37 14.80
CA MET A 17 -4.27 -13.42 14.17
C MET A 17 -5.70 -13.46 14.75
N GLN A 18 -5.84 -13.35 16.05
CA GLN A 18 -7.13 -13.36 16.72
C GLN A 18 -7.98 -12.15 16.33
N CYS A 19 -7.46 -10.92 16.37
CA CYS A 19 -8.23 -9.71 16.04
C CYS A 19 -8.57 -9.62 14.55
N THR A 20 -7.81 -10.28 13.68
CA THR A 20 -8.08 -10.36 12.24
C THR A 20 -8.94 -11.56 11.85
N GLY A 21 -9.34 -12.40 12.80
CA GLY A 21 -10.18 -13.58 12.55
C GLY A 21 -9.47 -14.72 11.83
N VAL A 22 -8.13 -14.74 11.85
CA VAL A 22 -7.34 -15.81 11.22
C VAL A 22 -7.33 -17.04 12.11
N ASP A 23 -7.92 -18.13 11.60
CA ASP A 23 -7.82 -19.44 12.23
C ASP A 23 -6.42 -20.04 12.02
N THR A 24 -5.71 -20.29 13.11
CA THR A 24 -4.35 -20.85 13.08
C THR A 24 -4.30 -22.25 12.47
N ALA A 25 -5.38 -23.04 12.57
CA ALA A 25 -5.43 -24.38 11.96
C ALA A 25 -5.40 -24.31 10.42
N ASN A 26 -6.04 -23.28 9.86
CA ASN A 26 -6.16 -23.08 8.42
C ASN A 26 -5.18 -22.02 7.87
N LEU A 27 -4.17 -21.62 8.66
CA LEU A 27 -3.19 -20.63 8.28
C LEU A 27 -2.41 -21.04 7.02
N ASN A 28 -2.36 -20.14 6.04
CA ASN A 28 -1.63 -20.33 4.78
C ASN A 28 -0.95 -19.02 4.32
N THR A 29 -0.28 -19.06 3.18
CA THR A 29 0.46 -17.91 2.62
C THR A 29 -0.43 -16.71 2.32
N TYR A 30 -1.69 -16.92 1.95
CA TYR A 30 -2.66 -15.84 1.74
C TYR A 30 -2.86 -15.01 3.00
N HIS A 31 -3.06 -15.66 4.16
CA HIS A 31 -3.23 -14.95 5.42
C HIS A 31 -2.00 -14.10 5.79
N ILE A 32 -0.79 -14.59 5.47
CA ILE A 32 0.42 -13.81 5.69
C ILE A 32 0.48 -12.60 4.78
N GLY A 33 0.26 -12.80 3.47
CA GLY A 33 0.41 -11.74 2.47
C GLY A 33 -0.71 -10.71 2.47
N PHE A 34 -1.95 -11.12 2.77
CA PHE A 34 -3.14 -10.30 2.55
C PHE A 34 -3.91 -9.94 3.82
N VAL A 35 -3.58 -10.52 4.97
CA VAL A 35 -4.23 -10.21 6.25
C VAL A 35 -3.23 -9.69 7.27
N ILE A 36 -2.27 -10.51 7.69
CA ILE A 36 -1.31 -10.19 8.76
C ILE A 36 -0.30 -9.13 8.29
N GLY A 37 0.34 -9.36 7.14
CA GLY A 37 1.33 -8.45 6.58
C GLY A 37 0.82 -7.03 6.35
N PRO A 38 -0.36 -6.83 5.75
CA PRO A 38 -0.98 -5.53 5.61
C PRO A 38 -1.20 -4.79 6.94
N CYS A 39 -1.60 -5.48 8.03
CA CYS A 39 -1.74 -4.85 9.35
C CYS A 39 -0.38 -4.38 9.89
N ILE A 40 0.66 -5.21 9.80
CA ILE A 40 2.02 -4.85 10.21
C ILE A 40 2.52 -3.64 9.40
N ASN A 41 2.29 -3.64 8.08
CA ASN A 41 2.73 -2.55 7.20
C ASN A 41 1.91 -1.27 7.34
N ALA A 42 0.69 -1.33 7.87
CA ALA A 42 -0.18 -0.16 8.01
C ALA A 42 0.41 0.89 8.97
N GLY A 43 1.05 0.46 10.05
CA GLY A 43 1.78 1.36 10.96
C GLY A 43 2.82 2.19 10.24
N GLY A 44 3.67 1.57 9.42
CA GLY A 44 4.72 2.27 8.66
C GLY A 44 4.19 3.19 7.54
N ARG A 45 2.92 3.11 7.19
CA ARG A 45 2.29 3.98 6.17
C ARG A 45 1.56 5.18 6.76
N LEU A 46 0.78 4.98 7.80
CA LEU A 46 -0.12 5.99 8.37
C LEU A 46 0.35 6.55 9.71
N ASP A 47 1.29 5.87 10.36
CA ASP A 47 1.84 6.28 11.66
C ASP A 47 3.36 5.99 11.69
N THR A 48 3.80 5.05 12.51
CA THR A 48 5.21 4.64 12.61
C THR A 48 5.36 3.12 12.58
N ALA A 49 6.43 2.63 11.93
CA ALA A 49 6.78 1.22 11.97
C ALA A 49 7.08 0.70 13.40
N LYS A 50 7.27 1.61 14.36
CA LYS A 50 7.54 1.30 15.76
C LYS A 50 6.41 0.49 16.39
N ARG A 51 5.13 0.80 16.10
CA ARG A 51 3.99 0.05 16.64
C ARG A 51 4.00 -1.43 16.25
N ALA A 52 4.39 -1.74 15.02
CA ALA A 52 4.53 -3.14 14.59
C ALA A 52 5.66 -3.85 15.34
N LEU A 53 6.76 -3.14 15.59
CA LEU A 53 7.88 -3.68 16.38
C LEU A 53 7.47 -3.88 17.85
N GLU A 54 6.75 -2.94 18.45
CA GLU A 54 6.19 -3.05 19.81
C GLU A 54 5.26 -4.26 19.92
N LEU A 55 4.36 -4.45 18.94
CA LEU A 55 3.50 -5.64 18.91
C LEU A 55 4.31 -6.94 18.91
N LEU A 56 5.33 -7.05 18.05
CA LEU A 56 6.14 -8.27 17.94
C LEU A 56 6.99 -8.52 19.19
N ASN A 57 7.29 -7.48 19.97
CA ASN A 57 8.04 -7.56 21.23
C ASN A 57 7.14 -7.48 22.48
N ALA A 58 5.83 -7.50 22.33
CA ALA A 58 4.91 -7.42 23.46
C ALA A 58 5.20 -8.54 24.49
N SER A 59 5.37 -8.14 25.73
CA SER A 59 5.78 -9.04 26.82
C SER A 59 4.62 -9.78 27.49
N ASN A 60 3.41 -9.33 27.24
CA ASN A 60 2.19 -9.90 27.80
C ASN A 60 1.00 -9.76 26.86
N ARG A 61 0.00 -10.61 27.08
CA ARG A 61 -1.19 -10.69 26.22
C ARG A 61 -2.03 -9.39 26.21
N ARG A 62 -2.14 -8.69 27.33
CA ARG A 62 -2.95 -7.47 27.40
C ARG A 62 -2.39 -6.37 26.50
N GLU A 63 -1.10 -6.16 26.56
CA GLU A 63 -0.37 -5.23 25.68
C GLU A 63 -0.49 -5.63 24.21
N ALA A 64 -0.25 -6.92 23.92
CA ALA A 64 -0.36 -7.47 22.58
C ALA A 64 -1.75 -7.25 21.96
N VAL A 65 -2.83 -7.48 22.71
CA VAL A 65 -4.21 -7.29 22.24
C VAL A 65 -4.48 -5.83 21.88
N THR A 66 -4.03 -4.88 22.71
CA THR A 66 -4.20 -3.45 22.41
C THR A 66 -3.45 -3.04 21.15
N LEU A 67 -2.16 -3.39 21.04
CA LEU A 67 -1.34 -3.07 19.87
C LEU A 67 -1.85 -3.75 18.57
N ALA A 68 -2.35 -4.97 18.67
CA ALA A 68 -2.94 -5.67 17.54
C ALA A 68 -4.24 -5.00 17.06
N ALA A 69 -5.08 -4.53 17.98
CA ALA A 69 -6.30 -3.79 17.64
C ALA A 69 -5.96 -2.46 16.95
N ASP A 70 -4.99 -1.70 17.48
CA ASP A 70 -4.53 -0.45 16.88
C ASP A 70 -4.00 -0.66 15.44
N LEU A 71 -3.18 -1.68 15.20
CA LEU A 71 -2.66 -1.98 13.87
C LEU A 71 -3.75 -2.44 12.91
N LYS A 72 -4.74 -3.17 13.39
CA LYS A 72 -5.91 -3.55 12.58
C LYS A 72 -6.71 -2.32 12.18
N GLU A 73 -6.98 -1.41 13.10
CA GLU A 73 -7.70 -0.15 12.84
C GLU A 73 -6.95 0.71 11.82
N LEU A 74 -5.63 0.87 11.96
CA LEU A 74 -4.79 1.55 10.97
C LEU A 74 -4.88 0.90 9.59
N ASN A 75 -4.92 -0.43 9.53
CA ASN A 75 -5.07 -1.13 8.26
C ASN A 75 -6.45 -0.95 7.64
N ASP A 76 -7.49 -0.91 8.44
CA ASP A 76 -8.86 -0.69 7.95
C ASP A 76 -9.03 0.75 7.46
N SER A 77 -8.52 1.75 8.18
CA SER A 77 -8.45 3.15 7.72
C SER A 77 -7.66 3.28 6.41
N ARG A 78 -6.52 2.58 6.30
CA ARG A 78 -5.75 2.57 5.04
C ARG A 78 -6.56 2.01 3.87
N LYS A 79 -7.35 0.94 4.10
CA LYS A 79 -8.21 0.37 3.04
C LYS A 79 -9.27 1.36 2.59
N GLU A 80 -9.98 1.96 3.55
CA GLU A 80 -11.02 2.96 3.31
C GLU A 80 -10.47 4.14 2.50
N MET A 81 -9.40 4.77 2.97
CA MET A 81 -8.73 5.86 2.24
C MET A 81 -8.25 5.44 0.84
N THR A 82 -7.83 4.17 0.68
CA THR A 82 -7.44 3.66 -0.64
C THR A 82 -8.64 3.51 -1.55
N GLU A 83 -9.77 3.03 -1.06
CA GLU A 83 -11.01 2.88 -1.83
C GLU A 83 -11.56 4.23 -2.27
N GLU A 84 -11.67 5.19 -1.35
CA GLU A 84 -12.04 6.57 -1.66
C GLU A 84 -11.12 7.21 -2.71
N GLY A 85 -9.80 7.04 -2.56
CA GLY A 85 -8.83 7.55 -3.52
C GLY A 85 -8.94 6.90 -4.90
N VAL A 86 -9.26 5.61 -4.97
CA VAL A 86 -9.51 4.92 -6.25
C VAL A 86 -10.80 5.42 -6.90
N GLU A 87 -11.87 5.60 -6.14
CA GLU A 87 -13.16 6.12 -6.64
C GLU A 87 -12.99 7.54 -7.21
N GLU A 88 -12.26 8.40 -6.48
CA GLU A 88 -11.98 9.76 -6.95
C GLU A 88 -11.12 9.75 -8.22
N ALA A 89 -10.07 8.93 -8.27
CA ALA A 89 -9.22 8.79 -9.45
C ALA A 89 -10.03 8.32 -10.67
N VAL A 90 -10.89 7.33 -10.50
CA VAL A 90 -11.79 6.83 -11.55
C VAL A 90 -12.73 7.95 -12.02
N ARG A 91 -13.33 8.71 -11.10
CA ARG A 91 -14.21 9.82 -11.43
C ARG A 91 -13.50 10.88 -12.28
N GLN A 92 -12.27 11.25 -11.92
CA GLN A 92 -11.47 12.21 -12.69
C GLN A 92 -11.16 11.69 -14.10
N ILE A 93 -10.76 10.43 -14.22
CA ILE A 93 -10.43 9.81 -15.51
C ILE A 93 -11.68 9.74 -16.41
N GLU A 94 -12.80 9.23 -15.90
CA GLU A 94 -14.01 9.01 -16.70
C GLU A 94 -14.74 10.33 -17.08
N SER A 95 -14.57 11.38 -16.27
CA SER A 95 -15.17 12.70 -16.52
C SER A 95 -14.33 13.60 -17.44
N SER A 96 -13.17 13.16 -17.85
CA SER A 96 -12.21 13.93 -18.66
C SER A 96 -11.84 13.23 -19.96
N SER A 97 -11.08 13.92 -20.82
CA SER A 97 -10.44 13.30 -22.00
C SER A 97 -9.26 12.36 -21.65
N TRP A 98 -8.83 12.33 -20.39
CA TRP A 98 -7.66 11.53 -19.94
C TRP A 98 -7.88 10.04 -20.08
N LYS A 99 -9.13 9.58 -20.14
CA LYS A 99 -9.45 8.17 -20.40
C LYS A 99 -8.83 7.62 -21.70
N ASP A 100 -8.52 8.51 -22.66
CA ASP A 100 -7.91 8.14 -23.94
C ASP A 100 -6.37 8.28 -23.97
N ASP A 101 -5.79 8.84 -22.89
CA ASP A 101 -4.34 9.04 -22.79
C ASP A 101 -3.59 7.71 -22.63
N GLN A 102 -2.40 7.62 -23.21
CA GLN A 102 -1.53 6.46 -23.12
C GLN A 102 -0.94 6.27 -21.70
N VAL A 103 -0.79 7.36 -20.95
CA VAL A 103 -0.32 7.39 -19.56
C VAL A 103 -1.33 8.18 -18.75
N LEU A 104 -1.82 7.58 -17.66
CA LEU A 104 -2.77 8.24 -16.77
C LEU A 104 -2.02 9.02 -15.69
N VAL A 105 -2.36 10.30 -15.54
CA VAL A 105 -1.82 11.16 -14.49
C VAL A 105 -3.00 11.75 -13.71
N VAL A 106 -3.13 11.37 -12.45
CA VAL A 106 -4.25 11.76 -11.58
C VAL A 106 -3.72 12.57 -10.40
N TYR A 107 -4.35 13.67 -10.05
CA TYR A 107 -3.98 14.48 -8.89
C TYR A 107 -5.02 14.37 -7.78
N LEU A 108 -4.58 13.82 -6.65
CA LEU A 108 -5.38 13.59 -5.44
C LEU A 108 -4.75 14.36 -4.27
N PRO A 109 -4.99 15.68 -4.13
CA PRO A 109 -4.31 16.52 -3.14
C PRO A 109 -4.54 16.07 -1.69
N GLU A 110 -5.72 15.53 -1.39
CA GLU A 110 -6.09 15.08 -0.05
C GLU A 110 -5.63 13.65 0.26
N CYS A 111 -5.10 12.94 -0.74
CA CYS A 111 -4.60 11.59 -0.57
C CYS A 111 -3.27 11.58 0.19
N HIS A 112 -3.17 10.73 1.20
CA HIS A 112 -1.91 10.53 1.92
C HIS A 112 -0.84 9.92 1.00
N GLU A 113 0.36 10.49 0.97
CA GLU A 113 1.44 10.12 0.04
C GLU A 113 1.80 8.62 0.08
N SER A 114 1.69 7.98 1.25
CA SER A 114 2.05 6.57 1.43
C SER A 114 1.11 5.58 0.75
N ILE A 115 -0.10 6.00 0.38
CA ILE A 115 -1.09 5.15 -0.31
C ILE A 115 -1.21 5.47 -1.80
N ALA A 116 -0.65 6.58 -2.27
CA ALA A 116 -0.68 6.97 -3.68
C ALA A 116 -0.20 5.85 -4.62
N GLY A 117 0.85 5.11 -4.22
CA GLY A 117 1.36 3.98 -4.99
C GLY A 117 0.44 2.76 -5.02
N ILE A 118 -0.44 2.59 -4.03
CA ILE A 118 -1.45 1.52 -4.01
C ILE A 118 -2.57 1.90 -4.96
N ILE A 119 -3.03 3.15 -4.91
CA ILE A 119 -4.05 3.67 -5.81
C ILE A 119 -3.58 3.59 -7.26
N ALA A 120 -2.34 4.04 -7.54
CA ALA A 120 -1.74 3.94 -8.88
C ALA A 120 -1.72 2.48 -9.40
N GLY A 121 -1.44 1.51 -8.50
CA GLY A 121 -1.50 0.09 -8.83
C GLY A 121 -2.89 -0.37 -9.24
N ARG A 122 -3.93 -0.01 -8.48
CA ARG A 122 -5.32 -0.38 -8.78
C ARG A 122 -5.84 0.27 -10.07
N ILE A 123 -5.51 1.54 -10.30
CA ILE A 123 -5.86 2.24 -11.55
C ILE A 123 -5.14 1.60 -12.74
N LYS A 124 -3.83 1.32 -12.63
CA LYS A 124 -3.08 0.58 -13.64
C LYS A 124 -3.72 -0.77 -13.97
N GLU A 125 -4.15 -1.54 -12.98
CA GLU A 125 -4.81 -2.84 -13.19
C GLU A 125 -6.17 -2.69 -13.90
N ARG A 126 -6.93 -1.66 -13.53
CA ARG A 126 -8.26 -1.41 -14.11
C ARG A 126 -8.20 -0.97 -15.58
N TYR A 127 -7.26 -0.08 -15.93
CA TYR A 127 -7.16 0.50 -17.27
C TYR A 127 -6.07 -0.12 -18.15
N TYR A 128 -5.21 -0.95 -17.54
CA TYR A 128 -4.02 -1.52 -18.17
C TYR A 128 -3.13 -0.47 -18.82
N ARG A 129 -2.87 0.63 -18.11
CA ARG A 129 -2.04 1.76 -18.56
C ARG A 129 -1.06 2.18 -17.47
N PRO A 130 0.12 2.69 -17.86
CA PRO A 130 1.02 3.32 -16.90
C PRO A 130 0.28 4.44 -16.18
N THR A 131 0.38 4.48 -14.86
CA THR A 131 -0.42 5.40 -14.04
C THR A 131 0.45 6.09 -13.02
N PHE A 132 0.33 7.43 -12.94
CA PHE A 132 0.86 8.26 -11.87
C PHE A 132 -0.29 8.77 -11.01
N VAL A 133 -0.13 8.66 -9.70
CA VAL A 133 -0.97 9.35 -8.72
C VAL A 133 -0.10 10.38 -8.02
N LEU A 134 -0.48 11.64 -8.17
CA LEU A 134 0.17 12.79 -7.58
C LEU A 134 -0.62 13.24 -6.34
N THR A 135 0.09 13.64 -5.29
CA THR A 135 -0.50 14.14 -4.05
C THR A 135 0.16 15.45 -3.65
N LYS A 136 -0.49 16.18 -2.76
CA LYS A 136 0.10 17.38 -2.15
C LYS A 136 1.19 16.95 -1.16
N GLY A 137 2.42 17.39 -1.37
CA GLY A 137 3.52 17.24 -0.43
C GLY A 137 3.73 18.51 0.41
N GLU A 138 4.64 18.45 1.37
CA GLU A 138 4.98 19.60 2.22
C GLU A 138 5.56 20.78 1.42
N THR A 139 6.37 20.51 0.41
CA THR A 139 7.09 21.51 -0.39
C THR A 139 6.79 21.41 -1.89
N GLY A 140 5.63 20.91 -2.27
CA GLY A 140 5.26 20.73 -3.67
C GLY A 140 4.42 19.49 -3.90
N VAL A 141 4.48 18.96 -5.12
CA VAL A 141 3.75 17.76 -5.50
C VAL A 141 4.64 16.53 -5.36
N LYS A 142 4.14 15.49 -4.70
CA LYS A 142 4.75 14.17 -4.67
C LYS A 142 3.92 13.21 -5.51
N GLY A 143 4.54 12.17 -6.05
CA GLY A 143 3.84 11.19 -6.84
C GLY A 143 4.39 9.79 -6.72
N SER A 144 3.54 8.83 -7.01
CA SER A 144 3.90 7.44 -7.19
C SER A 144 3.38 6.92 -8.52
N GLY A 145 4.26 6.26 -9.27
CA GLY A 145 3.92 5.66 -10.56
C GLY A 145 3.88 4.13 -10.50
N ARG A 146 3.03 3.54 -11.31
CA ARG A 146 3.01 2.10 -11.59
C ARG A 146 2.93 1.86 -13.08
N SER A 147 3.88 1.10 -13.61
CA SER A 147 3.99 0.83 -15.04
C SER A 147 3.36 -0.50 -15.43
N ILE A 148 3.12 -0.66 -16.71
CA ILE A 148 2.86 -1.93 -17.39
C ILE A 148 4.17 -2.45 -18.00
N GLU A 149 4.21 -3.72 -18.35
CA GLU A 149 5.42 -4.36 -18.90
C GLU A 149 5.94 -3.68 -20.18
N ALA A 150 5.00 -3.27 -21.04
CA ALA A 150 5.31 -2.64 -22.34
C ALA A 150 5.86 -1.20 -22.23
N TYR A 151 5.92 -0.60 -21.04
CA TYR A 151 6.29 0.81 -20.85
C TYR A 151 7.37 0.98 -19.78
N ASP A 152 8.56 1.40 -20.16
CA ASP A 152 9.65 1.74 -19.23
C ASP A 152 9.47 3.16 -18.67
N MET A 153 8.65 3.27 -17.64
CA MET A 153 8.33 4.53 -16.98
C MET A 153 9.58 5.30 -16.49
N PHE A 154 10.61 4.59 -16.02
CA PHE A 154 11.83 5.22 -15.54
C PHE A 154 12.63 5.83 -16.69
N ALA A 155 12.74 5.11 -17.81
CA ALA A 155 13.40 5.63 -19.00
C ALA A 155 12.68 6.86 -19.57
N GLU A 156 11.34 6.81 -19.64
CA GLU A 156 10.55 7.94 -20.15
C GLU A 156 10.59 9.17 -19.22
N MET A 157 10.53 8.99 -17.90
CA MET A 157 10.75 10.08 -16.94
C MET A 157 12.16 10.69 -17.05
N SER A 158 13.15 9.87 -17.37
CA SER A 158 14.54 10.32 -17.55
C SER A 158 14.70 11.23 -18.78
N ARG A 159 13.83 11.12 -19.79
CA ARG A 159 13.81 11.99 -20.97
C ARG A 159 13.28 13.39 -20.71
N CYS A 160 12.46 13.53 -19.65
CA CYS A 160 11.90 14.82 -19.22
C CYS A 160 12.33 15.16 -17.79
N ARG A 161 13.60 14.84 -17.47
CA ARG A 161 14.16 15.00 -16.12
C ARG A 161 14.07 16.42 -15.58
N GLU A 162 14.11 17.41 -16.43
CA GLU A 162 14.03 18.84 -16.11
C GLU A 162 12.68 19.22 -15.47
N LEU A 163 11.65 18.42 -15.66
CA LEU A 163 10.32 18.63 -15.05
C LEU A 163 10.26 18.17 -13.59
N PHE A 164 11.27 17.45 -13.10
CA PHE A 164 11.28 16.85 -11.76
C PHE A 164 12.40 17.43 -10.91
N THR A 165 12.07 17.77 -9.68
CA THR A 165 13.07 18.12 -8.66
C THR A 165 13.89 16.87 -8.31
N LYS A 166 13.21 15.74 -8.09
CA LYS A 166 13.82 14.43 -7.79
C LYS A 166 12.86 13.32 -8.20
N PHE A 167 13.39 12.29 -8.80
CA PHE A 167 12.67 11.02 -8.97
C PHE A 167 13.62 9.84 -8.87
N GLY A 168 13.07 8.66 -8.62
CA GLY A 168 13.79 7.40 -8.62
C GLY A 168 12.83 6.26 -8.98
N GLY A 169 13.38 5.17 -9.46
CA GLY A 169 12.61 3.99 -9.85
C GLY A 169 13.52 2.93 -10.43
N HIS A 170 12.92 1.81 -10.76
CA HIS A 170 13.57 0.71 -11.45
C HIS A 170 12.60 0.12 -12.46
N LYS A 171 13.15 -0.49 -13.48
CA LYS A 171 12.37 -1.21 -14.47
C LYS A 171 11.54 -2.31 -13.78
N PRO A 172 10.26 -2.49 -14.14
CA PRO A 172 9.48 -3.61 -13.65
C PRO A 172 10.23 -4.92 -13.94
N VAL A 173 10.45 -5.74 -12.91
CA VAL A 173 11.03 -7.07 -13.08
C VAL A 173 9.85 -8.02 -13.30
N SER A 174 9.74 -8.54 -14.51
CA SER A 174 8.84 -9.65 -14.81
C SER A 174 9.51 -10.94 -14.35
N TYR A 175 8.93 -11.62 -13.38
CA TYR A 175 9.28 -13.00 -13.09
C TYR A 175 8.40 -13.90 -13.95
N THR A 176 8.97 -14.50 -14.96
CA THR A 176 8.41 -15.64 -15.68
C THR A 176 8.61 -16.91 -14.90
#